data_a66f921a19f2c3ee940e6acf0a8ffe9e
#
_entry.id   a66f921a19f2c3ee940e6acf0a8ffe9e
#
_cell.length_a   1.000
_cell.length_b   1.000
_cell.length_c   1.000
_cell.angle_alpha   90.00
_cell.angle_beta   90.00
_cell.angle_gamma   90.00
#
_symmetry.space_group_name_H-M   'P 1'
#
loop_
_entity.id
_entity.type
_entity.pdbx_description
1 polymer ?
#
loop_
_entity_poly.entity_id
_entity_poly.type
_entity_poly.pdbx_seq_one_letter_code
_entity_poly.pdbx_strand_id
1 'polypeptide(L)'
;TGSGPAARGGRERNHGTKTRFAIGEKRHGVKIGTAPRGRNWPWPAHNPRYLPAVMSSAPDRRSTWFFFVALGVLWIALFYRLAFIWETDDQYSHGWMVPVFAAWIFARRWSTRPEPARPGRTWPAAVALAALWVPAAGAYLILESSPEWRPMMWLLAGAVFAASLLLAWLAGGAPWRRHFTFAFFFALAAVPWPYDFEQWLTLELSLIGARITGILLNLGGILAHVQGNNIEIDVGVLGVEDACSGVRSFQSSLMVALLFGEWFGFRAGWRIFLAVAGIVAAYLLNIARMLVLCLAARQGGIDILDQWHDPAGFAILLLSMAFLFTLSLALQKLPGATVALSPAPVPGPAPAAGIVTAAVLVLAATALLPLTTESWYRWRESL
;
A
#
# COMPACT_ATOMS: atom_id res chain seq x y z
N THR A 1 44.49 10.40 61.53
CA THR A 1 44.25 11.31 62.68
C THR A 1 42.93 12.04 62.36
N GLY A 2 41.90 11.90 62.98
CA GLY A 2 41.39 11.74 64.29
C GLY A 2 39.95 12.15 64.20
N SER A 3 39.17 11.32 64.53
CA SER A 3 38.26 11.12 65.65
C SER A 3 36.96 11.90 65.61
N GLY A 4 35.89 11.15 65.67
CA GLY A 4 34.51 11.56 66.04
C GLY A 4 34.49 12.04 67.52
N PRO A 5 33.35 12.23 68.19
CA PRO A 5 32.18 11.36 68.23
C PRO A 5 30.83 12.08 68.44
N ALA A 6 29.76 11.33 68.21
CA ALA A 6 28.58 11.05 69.06
C ALA A 6 27.98 12.13 69.99
N ALA A 7 26.69 12.39 69.95
CA ALA A 7 25.63 11.87 70.80
C ALA A 7 24.46 12.85 71.04
N ARG A 8 23.22 12.25 71.06
CA ARG A 8 22.07 12.54 71.96
C ARG A 8 21.46 13.93 71.87
N GLY A 9 20.20 14.10 71.45
CA GLY A 9 19.06 13.68 72.27
C GLY A 9 18.35 14.95 72.76
N GLY A 10 17.08 15.10 72.57
CA GLY A 10 16.29 16.17 73.17
C GLY A 10 14.96 16.39 72.50
N ARG A 11 13.96 15.72 73.03
CA ARG A 11 12.53 16.13 72.93
C ARG A 11 12.41 17.55 73.49
N GLU A 12 11.66 18.43 72.84
CA GLU A 12 10.69 19.25 73.55
C GLU A 12 9.64 19.87 72.64
N ARG A 13 8.43 19.89 73.13
CA ARG A 13 7.20 20.46 72.70
C ARG A 13 7.22 21.99 72.74
N ASN A 14 6.59 22.74 71.94
CA ASN A 14 5.30 23.42 72.27
C ASN A 14 5.05 24.70 71.46
N HIS A 15 3.76 24.96 71.27
CA HIS A 15 3.08 26.24 71.01
C HIS A 15 3.41 27.02 69.75
N GLY A 16 2.56 27.15 68.73
CA GLY A 16 1.23 27.74 68.90
C GLY A 16 1.25 29.19 68.48
N THR A 17 0.88 29.48 67.24
CA THR A 17 0.19 30.78 66.97
C THR A 17 -0.71 30.67 65.73
N LYS A 18 -1.99 30.84 65.97
CA LYS A 18 -3.05 30.97 65.01
C LYS A 18 -2.98 32.35 64.38
N THR A 19 -2.89 32.45 63.09
CA THR A 19 -3.32 33.63 62.34
C THR A 19 -4.46 33.26 61.39
N ARG A 20 -5.65 33.70 61.77
CA ARG A 20 -6.87 33.64 60.96
C ARG A 20 -6.78 34.69 59.85
N PHE A 21 -6.89 34.26 58.61
CA PHE A 21 -7.42 35.13 57.57
C PHE A 21 -8.79 34.63 57.14
N ALA A 22 -9.78 35.45 57.44
CA ALA A 22 -11.17 35.27 57.06
C ALA A 22 -11.32 35.76 55.62
N ILE A 23 -11.69 34.88 54.69
CA ILE A 23 -12.26 35.25 53.38
C ILE A 23 -13.67 34.72 53.35
N GLY A 24 -14.58 35.66 53.20
CA GLY A 24 -16.03 35.43 53.29
C GLY A 24 -16.57 34.58 52.13
N GLU A 25 -17.17 33.49 52.46
CA GLU A 25 -17.88 32.60 51.54
C GLU A 25 -19.39 32.93 51.61
N LYS A 26 -19.92 33.56 50.57
CA LYS A 26 -21.33 33.74 50.35
C LYS A 26 -21.96 32.40 50.05
N ARG A 27 -22.55 31.76 51.02
CA ARG A 27 -23.39 30.58 50.84
C ARG A 27 -24.75 31.02 50.22
N HIS A 28 -24.94 30.74 48.94
CA HIS A 28 -26.29 30.62 48.37
C HIS A 28 -26.85 29.26 48.80
N GLY A 29 -27.81 29.31 49.69
CA GLY A 29 -28.53 28.14 50.16
C GLY A 29 -29.41 27.55 49.05
N VAL A 30 -28.96 26.42 48.51
CA VAL A 30 -29.83 25.56 47.70
C VAL A 30 -30.66 24.74 48.71
N LYS A 31 -31.95 25.01 48.77
CA LYS A 31 -32.91 24.17 49.48
C LYS A 31 -33.01 22.83 48.81
N ILE A 32 -32.43 21.80 49.43
CA ILE A 32 -32.68 20.43 49.06
C ILE A 32 -34.10 20.08 49.43
N GLY A 33 -34.98 20.11 48.44
CA GLY A 33 -36.36 19.64 48.59
C GLY A 33 -36.35 18.14 48.86
N THR A 34 -36.97 17.73 49.96
CA THR A 34 -37.25 16.33 50.28
C THR A 34 -38.08 15.71 49.18
N ALA A 35 -37.58 14.65 48.55
CA ALA A 35 -38.28 13.90 47.53
C ALA A 35 -39.60 13.31 48.11
N PRO A 36 -40.70 13.43 47.40
CA PRO A 36 -41.97 12.80 47.82
C PRO A 36 -41.82 11.29 47.71
N ARG A 37 -41.99 10.61 48.84
CA ARG A 37 -42.15 9.15 48.89
C ARG A 37 -43.47 8.80 48.16
N GLY A 38 -43.37 7.91 47.16
CA GLY A 38 -44.55 7.21 46.64
C GLY A 38 -44.99 7.58 45.23
N ARG A 39 -44.14 7.38 44.22
CA ARG A 39 -44.62 7.03 42.89
C ARG A 39 -43.90 5.76 42.47
N ASN A 40 -44.64 4.66 42.46
CA ASN A 40 -44.24 3.46 41.75
C ASN A 40 -44.04 3.81 40.29
N TRP A 41 -42.82 4.04 39.88
CA TRP A 41 -42.47 4.17 38.47
C TRP A 41 -42.64 2.78 37.85
N PRO A 42 -43.52 2.60 36.84
CA PRO A 42 -43.68 1.32 36.21
C PRO A 42 -42.46 1.14 35.28
N TRP A 43 -41.41 0.56 35.81
CA TRP A 43 -40.48 -0.09 34.94
C TRP A 43 -41.22 -1.22 34.24
N PRO A 44 -41.32 -1.27 32.91
CA PRO A 44 -41.83 -2.45 32.25
C PRO A 44 -41.02 -3.61 32.77
N ALA A 45 -41.69 -4.54 33.46
CA ALA A 45 -41.09 -5.79 33.89
C ALA A 45 -40.32 -6.33 32.70
N HIS A 46 -39.04 -6.67 32.89
CA HIS A 46 -38.20 -7.30 31.89
C HIS A 46 -38.99 -8.48 31.33
N ASN A 47 -39.65 -8.28 30.21
CA ASN A 47 -40.25 -9.33 29.45
C ASN A 47 -39.10 -10.08 28.76
N PRO A 48 -38.73 -11.29 29.22
CA PRO A 48 -37.60 -12.03 28.63
C PRO A 48 -37.85 -12.41 27.18
N ARG A 49 -39.01 -12.07 26.59
CA ARG A 49 -39.35 -12.30 25.19
C ARG A 49 -38.93 -11.16 24.25
N TYR A 50 -38.38 -10.04 24.75
CA TYR A 50 -37.81 -8.95 23.95
C TYR A 50 -36.28 -8.81 24.13
N LEU A 51 -35.61 -9.87 24.38
CA LEU A 51 -34.24 -9.94 23.94
C LEU A 51 -34.31 -10.03 22.41
N PRO A 52 -33.90 -8.97 21.64
CA PRO A 52 -33.68 -9.18 20.24
C PRO A 52 -32.70 -10.35 20.21
N ALA A 53 -33.04 -11.40 19.49
CA ALA A 53 -32.15 -12.47 19.18
C ALA A 53 -30.99 -11.91 18.33
N VAL A 54 -30.09 -11.18 18.96
CA VAL A 54 -28.71 -11.04 18.53
C VAL A 54 -28.07 -12.39 18.86
N MET A 55 -28.64 -13.44 18.25
CA MET A 55 -27.87 -14.64 18.03
C MET A 55 -26.72 -14.22 17.14
N SER A 56 -25.59 -13.95 17.75
CA SER A 56 -24.32 -13.90 17.07
C SER A 56 -24.14 -15.31 16.47
N SER A 57 -24.65 -15.49 15.26
CA SER A 57 -24.30 -16.66 14.47
C SER A 57 -22.79 -16.63 14.38
N ALA A 58 -22.13 -17.66 14.92
CA ALA A 58 -20.71 -17.87 14.77
C ALA A 58 -20.35 -17.62 13.30
N PRO A 59 -19.20 -16.99 13.01
CA PRO A 59 -18.81 -16.70 11.65
C PRO A 59 -18.92 -17.99 10.83
N ASP A 60 -19.71 -17.95 9.77
CA ASP A 60 -19.79 -19.07 8.85
C ASP A 60 -18.42 -19.23 8.20
N ARG A 61 -17.61 -20.14 8.75
CA ARG A 61 -16.24 -20.42 8.30
C ARG A 61 -16.21 -20.72 6.80
N ARG A 62 -17.28 -21.32 6.26
CA ARG A 62 -17.37 -21.66 4.83
C ARG A 62 -17.40 -20.42 3.95
N SER A 63 -18.26 -19.45 4.23
CA SER A 63 -18.36 -18.19 3.46
C SER A 63 -17.04 -17.42 3.47
N THR A 64 -16.37 -17.35 4.62
CA THR A 64 -15.07 -16.68 4.75
C THR A 64 -14.00 -17.42 3.94
N TRP A 65 -13.97 -18.73 3.98
CA TRP A 65 -13.02 -19.54 3.22
C TRP A 65 -13.21 -19.34 1.70
N PHE A 66 -14.46 -19.42 1.21
CA PHE A 66 -14.76 -19.17 -0.21
C PHE A 66 -14.35 -17.78 -0.67
N PHE A 67 -14.52 -16.75 0.17
CA PHE A 67 -14.07 -15.40 -0.13
C PHE A 67 -12.55 -15.34 -0.33
N PHE A 68 -11.77 -15.93 0.57
CA PHE A 68 -10.30 -15.95 0.45
C PHE A 68 -9.83 -16.75 -0.75
N VAL A 69 -10.43 -17.92 -0.99
CA VAL A 69 -10.07 -18.77 -2.13
C VAL A 69 -10.36 -18.06 -3.44
N ALA A 70 -11.52 -17.42 -3.58
CA ALA A 70 -11.86 -16.69 -4.80
C ALA A 70 -10.91 -15.52 -5.05
N LEU A 71 -10.60 -14.72 -4.02
CA LEU A 71 -9.61 -13.65 -4.13
C LEU A 71 -8.23 -14.20 -4.45
N GLY A 72 -7.79 -15.24 -3.75
CA GLY A 72 -6.48 -15.86 -3.97
C GLY A 72 -6.33 -16.35 -5.40
N VAL A 73 -7.32 -17.08 -5.93
CA VAL A 73 -7.29 -17.60 -7.30
C VAL A 73 -7.26 -16.48 -8.34
N LEU A 74 -8.07 -15.41 -8.17
CA LEU A 74 -8.05 -14.26 -9.07
C LEU A 74 -6.67 -13.61 -9.17
N TRP A 75 -6.07 -13.30 -8.02
CA TRP A 75 -4.78 -12.62 -8.00
C TRP A 75 -3.62 -13.53 -8.40
N ILE A 76 -3.65 -14.82 -8.03
CA ILE A 76 -2.64 -15.79 -8.47
C ILE A 76 -2.70 -15.96 -10.00
N ALA A 77 -3.90 -16.06 -10.59
CA ALA A 77 -4.05 -16.16 -12.03
C ALA A 77 -3.51 -14.92 -12.76
N LEU A 78 -3.75 -13.71 -12.22
CA LEU A 78 -3.18 -12.48 -12.77
C LEU A 78 -1.65 -12.47 -12.64
N PHE A 79 -1.12 -12.71 -11.44
CA PHE A 79 0.32 -12.68 -11.17
C PHE A 79 1.08 -13.71 -11.98
N TYR A 80 0.49 -14.89 -12.19
CA TYR A 80 1.07 -15.91 -13.07
C TYR A 80 1.28 -15.37 -14.51
N ARG A 81 0.32 -14.60 -15.03
CA ARG A 81 0.46 -13.95 -16.35
C ARG A 81 1.48 -12.81 -16.35
N LEU A 82 1.59 -12.07 -15.26
CA LEU A 82 2.56 -10.99 -15.15
C LEU A 82 3.98 -11.48 -14.87
N ALA A 83 4.14 -12.68 -14.32
CA ALA A 83 5.44 -13.26 -13.96
C ALA A 83 6.40 -13.34 -15.15
N PHE A 84 5.89 -13.58 -16.36
CA PHE A 84 6.66 -13.55 -17.58
C PHE A 84 7.43 -12.22 -17.76
N ILE A 85 6.74 -11.08 -17.61
CA ILE A 85 7.39 -9.77 -17.72
C ILE A 85 8.36 -9.51 -16.56
N TRP A 86 8.03 -9.96 -15.34
CA TRP A 86 8.94 -9.77 -14.19
C TRP A 86 10.23 -10.56 -14.31
N GLU A 87 10.22 -11.64 -15.11
CA GLU A 87 11.37 -12.49 -15.36
C GLU A 87 12.20 -12.01 -16.58
N THR A 88 11.52 -11.52 -17.62
CA THR A 88 12.16 -11.17 -18.90
C THR A 88 12.56 -9.69 -19.00
N ASP A 89 11.93 -8.81 -18.22
CA ASP A 89 12.21 -7.38 -18.20
C ASP A 89 12.70 -6.96 -16.81
N ASP A 90 13.99 -6.70 -16.70
CA ASP A 90 14.65 -6.28 -15.46
C ASP A 90 14.00 -5.06 -14.80
N GLN A 91 13.40 -4.17 -15.59
CA GLN A 91 12.71 -3.00 -15.09
C GLN A 91 11.57 -3.38 -14.16
N TYR A 92 10.89 -4.50 -14.42
CA TYR A 92 9.74 -5.00 -13.67
C TYR A 92 10.06 -6.09 -12.64
N SER A 93 11.33 -6.40 -12.41
CA SER A 93 11.74 -7.40 -11.41
C SER A 93 11.21 -7.14 -10.00
N HIS A 94 10.90 -5.88 -9.65
CA HIS A 94 10.22 -5.52 -8.39
C HIS A 94 8.80 -6.11 -8.29
N GLY A 95 8.20 -6.51 -9.39
CA GLY A 95 6.89 -7.16 -9.46
C GLY A 95 6.78 -8.40 -8.57
N TRP A 96 7.87 -9.16 -8.40
CA TRP A 96 7.92 -10.33 -7.51
C TRP A 96 7.63 -10.01 -6.04
N MET A 97 7.92 -8.78 -5.58
CA MET A 97 7.67 -8.36 -4.21
C MET A 97 6.25 -7.87 -3.98
N VAL A 98 5.55 -7.44 -5.04
CA VAL A 98 4.21 -6.86 -4.92
C VAL A 98 3.19 -7.85 -4.34
N PRO A 99 3.11 -9.13 -4.76
CA PRO A 99 2.21 -10.11 -4.16
C PRO A 99 2.39 -10.25 -2.65
N VAL A 100 3.64 -10.28 -2.20
CA VAL A 100 3.99 -10.42 -0.77
C VAL A 100 3.50 -9.21 0.03
N PHE A 101 3.79 -8.00 -0.46
CA PHE A 101 3.36 -6.77 0.20
C PHE A 101 1.85 -6.57 0.13
N ALA A 102 1.21 -6.89 -0.99
CA ALA A 102 -0.24 -6.83 -1.12
C ALA A 102 -0.95 -7.78 -0.15
N ALA A 103 -0.46 -9.01 -0.02
CA ALA A 103 -0.96 -10.00 0.93
C ALA A 103 -0.77 -9.51 2.38
N TRP A 104 0.37 -8.93 2.69
CA TRP A 104 0.62 -8.34 4.01
C TRP A 104 -0.32 -7.16 4.32
N ILE A 105 -0.50 -6.23 3.37
CA ILE A 105 -1.45 -5.11 3.50
C ILE A 105 -2.86 -5.65 3.72
N PHE A 106 -3.26 -6.65 2.93
CA PHE A 106 -4.58 -7.26 3.04
C PHE A 106 -4.77 -7.93 4.42
N ALA A 107 -3.80 -8.71 4.91
CA ALA A 107 -3.84 -9.36 6.21
C ALA A 107 -3.93 -8.33 7.36
N ARG A 108 -3.16 -7.24 7.28
CA ARG A 108 -3.23 -6.14 8.24
C ARG A 108 -4.62 -5.47 8.24
N ARG A 109 -5.18 -5.21 7.06
CA ARG A 109 -6.53 -4.65 6.92
C ARG A 109 -7.60 -5.65 7.33
N TRP A 110 -7.36 -6.95 7.18
CA TRP A 110 -8.27 -7.97 7.68
C TRP A 110 -8.43 -7.91 9.20
N SER A 111 -7.36 -7.68 9.94
CA SER A 111 -7.40 -7.57 11.41
C SER A 111 -8.11 -6.29 11.91
N THR A 112 -8.17 -5.24 11.09
CA THR A 112 -8.79 -3.94 11.42
C THR A 112 -10.09 -3.68 10.64
N ARG A 113 -10.67 -4.71 10.03
CA ARG A 113 -11.86 -4.57 9.19
C ARG A 113 -13.06 -4.05 9.96
N PRO A 114 -13.86 -3.16 9.37
CA PRO A 114 -15.11 -2.69 9.98
C PRO A 114 -16.16 -3.80 10.02
N GLU A 115 -17.20 -3.58 10.82
CA GLU A 115 -18.36 -4.48 10.81
C GLU A 115 -18.97 -4.58 9.41
N PRO A 116 -19.32 -5.80 8.95
CA PRO A 116 -19.90 -5.99 7.64
C PRO A 116 -21.34 -5.43 7.62
N ALA A 117 -21.63 -4.62 6.62
CA ALA A 117 -22.98 -4.22 6.30
C ALA A 117 -23.56 -5.20 5.28
N ARG A 118 -24.79 -5.64 5.50
CA ARG A 118 -25.46 -6.52 4.52
C ARG A 118 -25.77 -5.71 3.26
N PRO A 119 -25.26 -6.11 2.09
CA PRO A 119 -25.66 -5.48 0.84
C PRO A 119 -27.15 -5.76 0.61
N GLY A 120 -27.87 -4.77 0.07
CA GLY A 120 -29.28 -4.94 -0.26
C GLY A 120 -29.50 -5.97 -1.38
N ARG A 121 -29.67 -5.53 -2.62
CA ARG A 121 -29.81 -6.43 -3.76
C ARG A 121 -28.43 -6.93 -4.21
N THR A 122 -28.19 -8.24 -4.21
CA THR A 122 -26.90 -8.85 -4.60
C THR A 122 -26.84 -9.26 -6.07
N TRP A 123 -28.00 -9.43 -6.73
CA TRP A 123 -28.02 -9.87 -8.12
C TRP A 123 -27.31 -8.94 -9.12
N PRO A 124 -27.32 -7.57 -8.97
CA PRO A 124 -26.57 -6.73 -9.91
C PRO A 124 -25.05 -6.97 -9.84
N ALA A 125 -24.54 -7.28 -8.64
CA ALA A 125 -23.12 -7.60 -8.49
C ALA A 125 -22.79 -8.96 -9.09
N ALA A 126 -23.69 -9.95 -9.00
CA ALA A 126 -23.51 -11.24 -9.66
C ALA A 126 -23.49 -11.08 -11.20
N VAL A 127 -24.40 -10.28 -11.74
CA VAL A 127 -24.41 -9.94 -13.19
C VAL A 127 -23.13 -9.21 -13.59
N ALA A 128 -22.67 -8.24 -12.78
CA ALA A 128 -21.44 -7.51 -13.04
C ALA A 128 -20.21 -8.44 -13.02
N LEU A 129 -20.13 -9.38 -12.05
CA LEU A 129 -19.08 -10.39 -12.02
C LEU A 129 -19.09 -11.28 -13.27
N ALA A 130 -20.27 -11.71 -13.73
CA ALA A 130 -20.41 -12.47 -14.98
C ALA A 130 -20.01 -11.65 -16.20
N ALA A 131 -20.39 -10.37 -16.24
CA ALA A 131 -20.03 -9.47 -17.33
C ALA A 131 -18.52 -9.18 -17.41
N LEU A 132 -17.81 -9.14 -16.27
CA LEU A 132 -16.36 -8.97 -16.22
C LEU A 132 -15.60 -10.16 -16.82
N TRP A 133 -16.23 -11.33 -16.89
CA TRP A 133 -15.59 -12.50 -17.49
C TRP A 133 -15.35 -12.31 -19.01
N VAL A 134 -16.23 -11.62 -19.73
CA VAL A 134 -16.10 -11.39 -21.19
C VAL A 134 -14.80 -10.64 -21.52
N PRO A 135 -14.54 -9.44 -20.98
CA PRO A 135 -13.29 -8.74 -21.26
C PRO A 135 -12.06 -9.49 -20.70
N ALA A 136 -12.22 -10.18 -19.56
CA ALA A 136 -11.13 -10.99 -18.99
C ALA A 136 -10.77 -12.17 -19.89
N ALA A 137 -11.75 -12.87 -20.46
CA ALA A 137 -11.53 -13.97 -21.40
C ALA A 137 -10.87 -13.49 -22.69
N GLY A 138 -11.35 -12.35 -23.25
CA GLY A 138 -10.73 -11.72 -24.40
C GLY A 138 -9.27 -11.33 -24.15
N ALA A 139 -9.00 -10.67 -23.01
CA ALA A 139 -7.64 -10.30 -22.64
C ALA A 139 -6.75 -11.53 -22.45
N TYR A 140 -7.27 -12.56 -21.77
CA TYR A 140 -6.53 -13.81 -21.54
C TYR A 140 -6.18 -14.52 -22.83
N LEU A 141 -7.14 -14.62 -23.77
CA LEU A 141 -6.94 -15.21 -25.10
C LEU A 141 -5.82 -14.49 -25.87
N ILE A 142 -5.84 -13.16 -25.87
CA ILE A 142 -4.87 -12.35 -26.59
C ILE A 142 -3.49 -12.44 -25.94
N LEU A 143 -3.41 -12.44 -24.60
CA LEU A 143 -2.16 -12.58 -23.86
C LEU A 143 -1.50 -13.97 -24.03
N GLU A 144 -2.20 -14.96 -24.49
CA GLU A 144 -1.62 -16.26 -24.84
C GLU A 144 -0.72 -16.16 -26.09
N SER A 145 -1.15 -15.40 -27.10
CA SER A 145 -0.36 -15.19 -28.32
C SER A 145 0.59 -14.00 -28.25
N SER A 146 0.29 -13.03 -27.39
CA SER A 146 1.06 -11.80 -27.25
C SER A 146 1.21 -11.45 -25.75
N PRO A 147 2.06 -12.18 -25.01
CA PRO A 147 2.18 -12.06 -23.56
C PRO A 147 2.67 -10.69 -23.09
N GLU A 148 3.30 -9.92 -23.97
CA GLU A 148 3.83 -8.59 -23.66
C GLU A 148 2.83 -7.44 -23.93
N TRP A 149 1.64 -7.73 -24.44
CA TRP A 149 0.70 -6.68 -24.82
C TRP A 149 0.07 -5.99 -23.60
N ARG A 150 0.67 -4.91 -23.17
CA ARG A 150 0.36 -4.18 -21.94
C ARG A 150 -1.09 -3.71 -21.81
N PRO A 151 -1.80 -3.20 -22.86
CA PRO A 151 -3.22 -2.88 -22.75
C PRO A 151 -4.10 -4.05 -22.30
N MET A 152 -3.79 -5.27 -22.74
CA MET A 152 -4.54 -6.47 -22.34
C MET A 152 -4.19 -6.90 -20.90
N MET A 153 -2.96 -6.69 -20.46
CA MET A 153 -2.61 -6.86 -19.03
C MET A 153 -3.40 -5.91 -18.14
N TRP A 154 -3.52 -4.64 -18.53
CA TRP A 154 -4.32 -3.65 -17.81
C TRP A 154 -5.82 -3.98 -17.83
N LEU A 155 -6.34 -4.49 -18.93
CA LEU A 155 -7.72 -4.94 -19.03
C LEU A 155 -7.99 -6.12 -18.08
N LEU A 156 -7.11 -7.12 -18.07
CA LEU A 156 -7.20 -8.26 -17.17
C LEU A 156 -7.05 -7.83 -15.70
N ALA A 157 -6.06 -7.00 -15.39
CA ALA A 157 -5.83 -6.47 -14.04
C ALA A 157 -7.01 -5.63 -13.55
N GLY A 158 -7.60 -4.79 -14.44
CA GLY A 158 -8.81 -4.02 -14.16
C GLY A 158 -10.02 -4.91 -13.85
N ALA A 159 -10.19 -6.01 -14.61
CA ALA A 159 -11.23 -6.98 -14.34
C ALA A 159 -11.05 -7.69 -12.98
N VAL A 160 -9.82 -8.11 -12.65
CA VAL A 160 -9.48 -8.72 -11.35
C VAL A 160 -9.69 -7.73 -10.20
N PHE A 161 -9.27 -6.48 -10.37
CA PHE A 161 -9.48 -5.42 -9.39
C PHE A 161 -10.98 -5.16 -9.15
N ALA A 162 -11.76 -5.00 -10.21
CA ALA A 162 -13.20 -4.79 -10.13
C ALA A 162 -13.92 -5.99 -9.50
N ALA A 163 -13.56 -7.22 -9.87
CA ALA A 163 -14.10 -8.44 -9.27
C ALA A 163 -13.78 -8.50 -7.77
N SER A 164 -12.56 -8.14 -7.36
CA SER A 164 -12.16 -8.08 -5.95
C SER A 164 -12.98 -7.08 -5.14
N LEU A 165 -13.27 -5.89 -5.72
CA LEU A 165 -14.13 -4.89 -5.10
C LEU A 165 -15.58 -5.37 -4.97
N LEU A 166 -16.11 -6.08 -5.97
CA LEU A 166 -17.45 -6.67 -5.95
C LEU A 166 -17.54 -7.78 -4.91
N LEU A 167 -16.52 -8.66 -4.83
CA LEU A 167 -16.45 -9.71 -3.81
C LEU A 167 -16.39 -9.11 -2.40
N ALA A 168 -15.58 -8.08 -2.18
CA ALA A 168 -15.51 -7.39 -0.89
C ALA A 168 -16.84 -6.71 -0.54
N TRP A 169 -17.53 -6.14 -1.54
CA TRP A 169 -18.85 -5.56 -1.33
C TRP A 169 -19.91 -6.62 -1.03
N LEU A 170 -19.90 -7.75 -1.70
CA LEU A 170 -20.81 -8.87 -1.43
C LEU A 170 -20.57 -9.48 -0.05
N ALA A 171 -19.31 -9.52 0.40
CA ALA A 171 -18.93 -10.07 1.69
C ALA A 171 -19.27 -9.17 2.87
N GLY A 172 -19.09 -7.86 2.75
CA GLY A 172 -19.24 -6.94 3.88
C GLY A 172 -19.77 -5.54 3.52
N GLY A 173 -20.37 -5.38 2.33
CA GLY A 173 -21.00 -4.13 1.90
C GLY A 173 -20.00 -3.03 1.56
N ALA A 174 -20.50 -1.79 1.49
CA ALA A 174 -19.70 -0.61 1.20
C ALA A 174 -18.53 -0.39 2.19
N PRO A 175 -18.67 -0.68 3.51
CA PRO A 175 -17.55 -0.57 4.44
C PRO A 175 -16.35 -1.44 4.04
N TRP A 176 -16.56 -2.72 3.70
CA TRP A 176 -15.47 -3.62 3.30
C TRP A 176 -14.88 -3.22 1.95
N ARG A 177 -15.71 -2.87 0.98
CA ARG A 177 -15.23 -2.38 -0.31
C ARG A 177 -14.26 -1.21 -0.13
N ARG A 178 -14.64 -0.17 0.63
CA ARG A 178 -13.78 1.01 0.88
C ARG A 178 -12.52 0.64 1.66
N HIS A 179 -12.66 -0.25 2.65
CA HIS A 179 -11.56 -0.65 3.51
C HIS A 179 -10.48 -1.43 2.76
N PHE A 180 -10.87 -2.38 1.88
CA PHE A 180 -9.92 -3.22 1.14
C PHE A 180 -9.45 -2.62 -0.18
N THR A 181 -10.09 -1.56 -0.69
CA THR A 181 -9.73 -0.92 -1.98
C THR A 181 -8.23 -0.67 -2.10
N PHE A 182 -7.58 -0.15 -1.05
CA PHE A 182 -6.16 0.17 -1.13
C PHE A 182 -5.28 -1.09 -1.27
N ALA A 183 -5.62 -2.19 -0.61
CA ALA A 183 -4.87 -3.44 -0.73
C ALA A 183 -4.90 -3.97 -2.18
N PHE A 184 -6.08 -3.93 -2.81
CA PHE A 184 -6.24 -4.32 -4.21
C PHE A 184 -5.58 -3.32 -5.17
N PHE A 185 -5.69 -2.03 -4.88
CA PHE A 185 -5.01 -0.99 -5.66
C PHE A 185 -3.49 -1.14 -5.62
N PHE A 186 -2.92 -1.41 -4.45
CA PHE A 186 -1.48 -1.63 -4.30
C PHE A 186 -0.99 -2.78 -5.16
N ALA A 187 -1.78 -3.85 -5.29
CA ALA A 187 -1.42 -5.00 -6.12
C ALA A 187 -1.31 -4.66 -7.61
N LEU A 188 -1.95 -3.56 -8.08
CA LEU A 188 -1.79 -3.07 -9.46
C LEU A 188 -0.39 -2.50 -9.73
N ALA A 189 0.41 -2.22 -8.70
CA ALA A 189 1.81 -1.83 -8.88
C ALA A 189 2.66 -2.92 -9.54
N ALA A 190 2.15 -4.16 -9.59
CA ALA A 190 2.76 -5.29 -10.30
C ALA A 190 2.58 -5.23 -11.82
N VAL A 191 1.62 -4.42 -12.31
CA VAL A 191 1.26 -4.36 -13.73
C VAL A 191 2.22 -3.41 -14.45
N PRO A 192 2.85 -3.84 -15.55
CA PRO A 192 3.72 -2.98 -16.35
C PRO A 192 2.98 -1.74 -16.84
N TRP A 193 3.66 -0.62 -16.86
CA TRP A 193 3.06 0.62 -17.33
C TRP A 193 2.74 0.57 -18.83
N PRO A 194 1.74 1.37 -19.30
CA PRO A 194 1.49 1.49 -20.73
C PRO A 194 2.77 1.88 -21.48
N TYR A 195 3.07 1.16 -22.57
CA TYR A 195 4.34 1.26 -23.28
C TYR A 195 4.68 2.69 -23.71
N ASP A 196 3.73 3.39 -24.33
CA ASP A 196 3.96 4.75 -24.83
C ASP A 196 4.26 5.75 -23.69
N PHE A 197 3.56 5.60 -22.55
CA PHE A 197 3.81 6.44 -21.36
C PHE A 197 5.19 6.16 -20.77
N GLU A 198 5.55 4.90 -20.67
CA GLU A 198 6.85 4.50 -20.13
C GLU A 198 7.99 4.98 -21.02
N GLN A 199 7.90 4.78 -22.33
CA GLN A 199 8.91 5.23 -23.27
C GLN A 199 9.07 6.75 -23.26
N TRP A 200 7.95 7.48 -23.27
CA TRP A 200 7.98 8.94 -23.14
C TRP A 200 8.68 9.35 -21.83
N LEU A 201 8.31 8.76 -20.71
CA LEU A 201 8.92 9.10 -19.41
C LEU A 201 10.41 8.74 -19.38
N THR A 202 10.79 7.58 -19.88
CA THR A 202 12.18 7.13 -19.99
C THR A 202 13.02 8.13 -20.79
N LEU A 203 12.53 8.54 -21.96
CA LEU A 203 13.21 9.50 -22.81
C LEU A 203 13.39 10.85 -22.13
N GLU A 204 12.31 11.42 -21.58
CA GLU A 204 12.37 12.73 -20.90
C GLU A 204 13.30 12.73 -19.69
N LEU A 205 13.21 11.69 -18.85
CA LEU A 205 14.10 11.56 -17.69
C LEU A 205 15.56 11.37 -18.11
N SER A 206 15.84 10.61 -19.16
CA SER A 206 17.19 10.41 -19.69
C SER A 206 17.77 11.73 -20.23
N LEU A 207 16.99 12.48 -21.02
CA LEU A 207 17.41 13.75 -21.58
C LEU A 207 17.72 14.80 -20.49
N ILE A 208 16.83 14.92 -19.51
CA ILE A 208 17.02 15.86 -18.39
C ILE A 208 18.22 15.41 -17.53
N GLY A 209 18.32 14.11 -17.24
CA GLY A 209 19.41 13.52 -16.47
C GLY A 209 20.78 13.75 -17.13
N ALA A 210 20.90 13.46 -18.44
CA ALA A 210 22.11 13.70 -19.20
C ALA A 210 22.52 15.15 -19.16
N ARG A 211 21.58 16.09 -19.37
CA ARG A 211 21.86 17.54 -19.32
C ARG A 211 22.38 17.98 -17.94
N ILE A 212 21.71 17.57 -16.87
CA ILE A 212 22.12 17.92 -15.50
C ILE A 212 23.50 17.32 -15.19
N THR A 213 23.73 16.04 -15.54
CA THR A 213 25.02 15.39 -15.34
C THR A 213 26.13 16.08 -16.11
N GLY A 214 25.90 16.45 -17.39
CA GLY A 214 26.87 17.20 -18.19
C GLY A 214 27.21 18.56 -17.59
N ILE A 215 26.20 19.29 -17.07
CA ILE A 215 26.43 20.58 -16.37
C ILE A 215 27.29 20.34 -15.11
N LEU A 216 26.99 19.32 -14.32
CA LEU A 216 27.75 19.01 -13.10
C LEU A 216 29.18 18.60 -13.39
N LEU A 217 29.43 17.83 -14.45
CA LEU A 217 30.76 17.48 -14.92
C LEU A 217 31.54 18.71 -15.33
N ASN A 218 30.96 19.61 -16.15
CA ASN A 218 31.61 20.84 -16.60
C ASN A 218 31.91 21.78 -15.42
N LEU A 219 31.01 21.91 -14.43
CA LEU A 219 31.26 22.65 -13.19
C LEU A 219 32.41 22.03 -12.38
N GLY A 220 32.56 20.70 -12.42
CA GLY A 220 33.68 19.97 -11.82
C GLY A 220 35.00 20.04 -12.60
N GLY A 221 35.06 20.79 -13.72
CA GLY A 221 36.26 20.93 -14.57
C GLY A 221 36.48 19.76 -15.52
N ILE A 222 35.48 18.92 -15.75
CA ILE A 222 35.51 17.80 -16.71
C ILE A 222 34.73 18.25 -17.95
N LEU A 223 35.43 18.37 -19.09
CA LEU A 223 34.77 18.74 -20.34
C LEU A 223 33.79 17.63 -20.76
N ALA A 224 32.52 17.95 -20.75
CA ALA A 224 31.44 17.07 -21.15
C ALA A 224 30.55 17.75 -22.19
N HIS A 225 30.31 17.04 -23.30
CA HIS A 225 29.40 17.47 -24.35
C HIS A 225 28.17 16.56 -24.36
N VAL A 226 26.96 17.15 -24.33
CA VAL A 226 25.71 16.37 -24.26
C VAL A 226 24.97 16.49 -25.57
N GLN A 227 24.74 15.34 -26.22
CA GLN A 227 23.95 15.22 -27.43
C GLN A 227 22.77 14.24 -27.20
N GLY A 228 21.57 14.80 -27.07
CA GLY A 228 20.39 14.00 -26.71
C GLY A 228 20.55 13.39 -25.31
N ASN A 229 20.51 12.06 -25.20
CA ASN A 229 20.75 11.31 -23.97
C ASN A 229 22.21 10.78 -23.88
N ASN A 230 23.10 11.15 -24.77
CA ASN A 230 24.50 10.76 -24.73
C ASN A 230 25.37 11.85 -24.09
N ILE A 231 26.30 11.42 -23.25
CA ILE A 231 27.30 12.28 -22.60
C ILE A 231 28.67 11.90 -23.14
N GLU A 232 29.26 12.80 -23.92
CA GLU A 232 30.63 12.64 -24.45
C GLU A 232 31.61 13.29 -23.49
N ILE A 233 32.62 12.53 -23.07
CA ILE A 233 33.73 12.99 -22.23
C ILE A 233 35.07 12.59 -22.91
N ASP A 234 36.18 12.98 -22.32
CA ASP A 234 37.53 12.77 -22.85
C ASP A 234 37.89 11.29 -23.17
N VAL A 235 37.22 10.32 -22.53
CA VAL A 235 37.44 8.88 -22.71
C VAL A 235 36.46 8.21 -23.66
N GLY A 236 35.43 8.90 -24.12
CA GLY A 236 34.43 8.41 -25.07
C GLY A 236 32.99 8.87 -24.80
N VAL A 237 32.03 8.22 -25.47
CA VAL A 237 30.61 8.53 -25.39
C VAL A 237 29.92 7.54 -24.44
N LEU A 238 29.25 8.08 -23.43
CA LEU A 238 28.40 7.31 -22.50
C LEU A 238 26.94 7.52 -22.89
N GLY A 239 26.30 6.48 -23.41
CA GLY A 239 24.84 6.47 -23.62
C GLY A 239 24.11 6.34 -22.30
N VAL A 240 23.14 7.21 -22.06
CA VAL A 240 22.17 7.01 -20.97
C VAL A 240 21.14 6.03 -21.50
N GLU A 241 21.43 4.73 -21.35
CA GLU A 241 20.54 3.65 -21.74
C GLU A 241 19.24 3.65 -20.92
N ASP A 242 18.23 2.90 -21.37
CA ASP A 242 16.94 2.79 -20.70
C ASP A 242 17.08 2.39 -19.22
N ALA A 243 18.04 1.48 -18.94
CA ALA A 243 18.38 1.07 -17.56
C ALA A 243 18.92 2.21 -16.69
N CYS A 244 19.48 3.27 -17.28
CA CYS A 244 20.01 4.47 -16.61
C CYS A 244 19.03 5.63 -16.56
N SER A 245 17.85 5.53 -17.19
CA SER A 245 16.82 6.56 -17.19
C SER A 245 16.27 6.90 -15.80
N GLY A 246 16.38 5.94 -14.87
CA GLY A 246 15.87 6.05 -13.51
C GLY A 246 14.41 5.60 -13.34
N VAL A 247 13.71 5.19 -14.39
CA VAL A 247 12.30 4.75 -14.33
C VAL A 247 12.14 3.54 -13.42
N ARG A 248 13.06 2.57 -13.45
CA ARG A 248 13.08 1.43 -12.52
C ARG A 248 13.12 1.87 -11.05
N SER A 249 14.01 2.81 -10.72
CA SER A 249 14.13 3.35 -9.36
C SER A 249 12.90 4.18 -8.97
N PHE A 250 12.31 4.88 -9.91
CA PHE A 250 11.06 5.63 -9.75
C PHE A 250 9.90 4.70 -9.38
N GLN A 251 9.68 3.62 -10.15
CA GLN A 251 8.62 2.64 -9.91
C GLN A 251 8.80 1.94 -8.56
N SER A 252 10.01 1.48 -8.25
CA SER A 252 10.34 0.84 -6.99
C SER A 252 10.14 1.79 -5.80
N SER A 253 10.56 3.06 -5.92
CA SER A 253 10.38 4.06 -4.87
C SER A 253 8.91 4.42 -4.64
N LEU A 254 8.11 4.49 -5.71
CA LEU A 254 6.67 4.69 -5.62
C LEU A 254 6.00 3.53 -4.86
N MET A 255 6.35 2.29 -5.21
CA MET A 255 5.86 1.09 -4.53
C MET A 255 6.20 1.11 -3.03
N VAL A 256 7.46 1.41 -2.68
CA VAL A 256 7.92 1.48 -1.29
C VAL A 256 7.25 2.63 -0.54
N ALA A 257 7.06 3.79 -1.17
CA ALA A 257 6.37 4.93 -0.57
C ALA A 257 4.89 4.60 -0.26
N LEU A 258 4.20 3.90 -1.16
CA LEU A 258 2.83 3.42 -0.94
C LEU A 258 2.79 2.41 0.21
N LEU A 259 3.75 1.48 0.27
CA LEU A 259 3.88 0.51 1.34
C LEU A 259 4.10 1.19 2.70
N PHE A 260 5.05 2.12 2.79
CA PHE A 260 5.33 2.85 4.03
C PHE A 260 4.18 3.78 4.41
N GLY A 261 3.51 4.40 3.44
CA GLY A 261 2.30 5.17 3.66
C GLY A 261 1.20 4.37 4.38
N GLU A 262 1.06 3.09 4.03
CA GLU A 262 0.15 2.17 4.70
C GLU A 262 0.72 1.65 6.02
N TRP A 263 2.00 1.29 6.06
CA TRP A 263 2.68 0.77 7.25
C TRP A 263 2.58 1.74 8.43
N PHE A 264 2.92 3.00 8.18
CA PHE A 264 2.88 4.05 9.21
C PHE A 264 1.47 4.63 9.43
N GLY A 265 0.48 4.22 8.61
CA GLY A 265 -0.90 4.67 8.73
C GLY A 265 -1.09 6.15 8.40
N PHE A 266 -0.33 6.69 7.44
CA PHE A 266 -0.42 8.10 7.06
C PHE A 266 -1.77 8.44 6.41
N ARG A 267 -2.23 9.68 6.62
CA ARG A 267 -3.36 10.27 5.89
C ARG A 267 -3.02 10.45 4.41
N ALA A 268 -4.03 10.51 3.56
CA ALA A 268 -3.85 10.57 2.10
C ALA A 268 -2.86 11.65 1.63
N GLY A 269 -2.92 12.86 2.19
CA GLY A 269 -1.99 13.94 1.84
C GLY A 269 -0.53 13.59 2.13
N TRP A 270 -0.26 12.97 3.28
CA TRP A 270 1.09 12.55 3.64
C TRP A 270 1.58 11.34 2.83
N ARG A 271 0.67 10.46 2.38
CA ARG A 271 1.02 9.38 1.44
C ARG A 271 1.44 9.94 0.08
N ILE A 272 0.70 10.93 -0.42
CA ILE A 272 1.05 11.64 -1.68
C ILE A 272 2.39 12.35 -1.53
N PHE A 273 2.59 13.08 -0.42
CA PHE A 273 3.87 13.74 -0.15
C PHE A 273 5.03 12.74 -0.12
N LEU A 274 4.86 11.60 0.57
CA LEU A 274 5.88 10.56 0.65
C LEU A 274 6.18 9.95 -0.74
N ALA A 275 5.16 9.73 -1.56
CA ALA A 275 5.31 9.24 -2.93
C ALA A 275 6.10 10.24 -3.79
N VAL A 276 5.73 11.53 -3.76
CA VAL A 276 6.44 12.58 -4.51
C VAL A 276 7.88 12.73 -4.02
N ALA A 277 8.09 12.76 -2.70
CA ALA A 277 9.44 12.85 -2.13
C ALA A 277 10.31 11.64 -2.51
N GLY A 278 9.73 10.43 -2.54
CA GLY A 278 10.41 9.22 -2.97
C GLY A 278 10.82 9.26 -4.45
N ILE A 279 9.93 9.71 -5.31
CA ILE A 279 10.17 9.91 -6.74
C ILE A 279 11.31 10.91 -6.97
N VAL A 280 11.24 12.07 -6.32
CA VAL A 280 12.28 13.11 -6.45
C VAL A 280 13.62 12.60 -5.94
N ALA A 281 13.65 11.95 -4.79
CA ALA A 281 14.87 11.38 -4.23
C ALA A 281 15.47 10.31 -5.14
N ALA A 282 14.67 9.39 -5.67
CA ALA A 282 15.11 8.36 -6.60
C ALA A 282 15.74 8.96 -7.86
N TYR A 283 15.13 10.02 -8.40
CA TYR A 283 15.64 10.71 -9.57
C TYR A 283 16.97 11.44 -9.29
N LEU A 284 17.07 12.16 -8.18
CA LEU A 284 18.32 12.80 -7.76
C LEU A 284 19.45 11.80 -7.54
N LEU A 285 19.15 10.67 -6.92
CA LEU A 285 20.10 9.59 -6.74
C LEU A 285 20.52 8.97 -8.08
N ASN A 286 19.60 8.89 -9.05
CA ASN A 286 19.94 8.44 -10.40
C ASN A 286 20.87 9.40 -11.12
N ILE A 287 20.70 10.72 -10.99
CA ILE A 287 21.66 11.72 -11.49
C ILE A 287 23.04 11.52 -10.83
N ALA A 288 23.07 11.32 -9.51
CA ALA A 288 24.30 11.02 -8.80
C ALA A 288 24.97 9.74 -9.32
N ARG A 289 24.18 8.70 -9.65
CA ARG A 289 24.69 7.46 -10.29
C ARG A 289 25.36 7.77 -11.64
N MET A 290 24.67 8.50 -12.51
CA MET A 290 25.23 8.87 -13.82
C MET A 290 26.56 9.61 -13.67
N LEU A 291 26.62 10.55 -12.70
CA LEU A 291 27.84 11.27 -12.40
C LEU A 291 28.98 10.34 -11.93
N VAL A 292 28.67 9.40 -11.02
CA VAL A 292 29.64 8.39 -10.53
C VAL A 292 30.13 7.50 -11.68
N LEU A 293 29.21 7.05 -12.56
CA LEU A 293 29.58 6.24 -13.73
C LEU A 293 30.49 7.00 -14.70
N CYS A 294 30.21 8.29 -14.98
CA CYS A 294 31.09 9.13 -15.80
C CYS A 294 32.48 9.28 -15.17
N LEU A 295 32.55 9.49 -13.85
CA LEU A 295 33.81 9.61 -13.13
C LEU A 295 34.59 8.28 -13.10
N ALA A 296 33.89 7.16 -12.95
CA ALA A 296 34.50 5.82 -13.01
C ALA A 296 35.05 5.53 -14.41
N ALA A 297 34.29 5.83 -15.48
CA ALA A 297 34.74 5.66 -16.86
C ALA A 297 35.98 6.49 -17.16
N ARG A 298 36.07 7.70 -16.64
CA ARG A 298 37.25 8.55 -16.80
C ARG A 298 38.50 7.99 -16.15
N GLN A 299 38.38 7.25 -15.07
CA GLN A 299 39.53 6.65 -14.36
C GLN A 299 39.95 5.28 -14.94
N GLY A 300 39.01 4.48 -15.38
CA GLY A 300 39.25 3.10 -15.76
C GLY A 300 38.89 2.73 -17.21
N GLY A 301 38.48 3.72 -18.02
CA GLY A 301 37.96 3.48 -19.37
C GLY A 301 36.48 3.09 -19.40
N ILE A 302 35.93 2.96 -20.62
CA ILE A 302 34.49 2.67 -20.81
C ILE A 302 34.16 1.26 -20.33
N ASP A 303 35.04 0.32 -20.43
CA ASP A 303 34.84 -1.11 -20.06
C ASP A 303 34.52 -1.30 -18.56
N ILE A 304 34.84 -0.32 -17.71
CA ILE A 304 34.54 -0.36 -16.29
C ILE A 304 33.04 -0.14 -16.00
N LEU A 305 32.29 0.41 -16.95
CA LEU A 305 30.87 0.72 -16.78
C LEU A 305 30.05 -0.53 -16.51
N ASP A 306 30.30 -1.62 -17.21
CA ASP A 306 29.61 -2.89 -17.01
C ASP A 306 29.78 -3.42 -15.59
N GLN A 307 30.95 -3.20 -14.99
CA GLN A 307 31.25 -3.65 -13.62
C GLN A 307 30.54 -2.77 -12.55
N TRP A 308 30.36 -1.48 -12.82
CA TRP A 308 29.78 -0.52 -11.88
C TRP A 308 28.28 -0.32 -12.05
N HIS A 309 27.72 -0.69 -13.21
CA HIS A 309 26.34 -0.45 -13.55
C HIS A 309 25.37 -1.06 -12.51
N ASP A 310 25.46 -2.37 -12.25
CA ASP A 310 24.54 -3.09 -11.35
C ASP A 310 24.75 -2.74 -9.88
N PRO A 311 26.00 -2.70 -9.35
CA PRO A 311 26.24 -2.25 -7.97
C PRO A 311 25.73 -0.85 -7.71
N ALA A 312 25.92 0.09 -8.64
CA ALA A 312 25.43 1.46 -8.50
C ALA A 312 23.89 1.50 -8.51
N GLY A 313 23.24 0.71 -9.37
CA GLY A 313 21.78 0.57 -9.39
C GLY A 313 21.21 0.04 -8.07
N PHE A 314 21.86 -0.98 -7.51
CA PHE A 314 21.47 -1.55 -6.22
C PHE A 314 21.67 -0.54 -5.06
N ALA A 315 22.78 0.21 -5.09
CA ALA A 315 23.05 1.25 -4.09
C ALA A 315 21.95 2.32 -4.08
N ILE A 316 21.48 2.77 -5.27
CA ILE A 316 20.37 3.74 -5.37
C ILE A 316 19.10 3.19 -4.75
N LEU A 317 18.76 1.94 -5.04
CA LEU A 317 17.57 1.30 -4.48
C LEU A 317 17.62 1.32 -2.94
N LEU A 318 18.75 0.91 -2.36
CA LEU A 318 18.94 0.91 -0.90
C LEU A 318 18.89 2.31 -0.30
N LEU A 319 19.55 3.30 -0.94
CA LEU A 319 19.54 4.70 -0.48
C LEU A 319 18.12 5.29 -0.56
N SER A 320 17.38 5.02 -1.63
CA SER A 320 15.99 5.44 -1.77
C SER A 320 15.10 4.85 -0.70
N MET A 321 15.26 3.56 -0.39
CA MET A 321 14.53 2.88 0.69
C MET A 321 14.88 3.47 2.06
N ALA A 322 16.17 3.70 2.34
CA ALA A 322 16.64 4.28 3.59
C ALA A 322 16.12 5.73 3.76
N PHE A 323 16.12 6.51 2.69
CA PHE A 323 15.54 7.86 2.66
C PHE A 323 14.05 7.82 2.99
N LEU A 324 13.27 7.01 2.27
CA LEU A 324 11.83 6.89 2.49
C LEU A 324 11.49 6.39 3.90
N PHE A 325 12.26 5.44 4.42
CA PHE A 325 12.09 4.95 5.78
C PHE A 325 12.37 6.04 6.82
N THR A 326 13.50 6.74 6.70
CA THR A 326 13.89 7.83 7.60
C THR A 326 12.89 8.99 7.57
N LEU A 327 12.45 9.35 6.35
CA LEU A 327 11.41 10.37 6.15
C LEU A 327 10.11 9.93 6.81
N SER A 328 9.71 8.65 6.69
CA SER A 328 8.52 8.12 7.34
C SER A 328 8.61 8.16 8.87
N LEU A 329 9.80 7.85 9.43
CA LEU A 329 10.06 8.00 10.87
C LEU A 329 9.98 9.45 11.36
N ALA A 330 10.39 10.41 10.52
CA ALA A 330 10.26 11.83 10.84
C ALA A 330 8.79 12.29 10.76
N LEU A 331 8.09 11.93 9.68
CA LEU A 331 6.70 12.32 9.44
C LEU A 331 5.72 11.78 10.50
N GLN A 332 5.94 10.56 11.01
CA GLN A 332 5.05 9.99 12.02
C GLN A 332 5.04 10.79 13.34
N LYS A 333 6.09 11.60 13.61
CA LYS A 333 6.17 12.46 14.78
C LYS A 333 5.34 13.75 14.64
N LEU A 334 4.88 14.08 13.44
CA LEU A 334 4.10 15.28 13.18
C LEU A 334 2.64 15.09 13.65
N PRO A 335 2.06 16.07 14.35
CA PRO A 335 0.68 15.98 14.80
C PRO A 335 -0.28 15.86 13.60
N GLY A 336 -1.17 14.87 13.66
CA GLY A 336 -2.17 14.64 12.62
C GLY A 336 -1.65 13.98 11.33
N ALA A 337 -0.39 13.54 11.27
CA ALA A 337 0.15 12.84 10.10
C ALA A 337 -0.44 11.43 9.95
N THR A 338 -0.68 10.75 11.07
CA THR A 338 -1.20 9.38 11.09
C THR A 338 -2.70 9.36 11.44
N VAL A 339 -3.39 8.33 10.96
CA VAL A 339 -4.75 8.00 11.40
C VAL A 339 -4.62 7.02 12.55
N ALA A 340 -5.20 7.36 13.71
CA ALA A 340 -5.32 6.39 14.79
C ALA A 340 -6.09 5.18 14.26
N LEU A 341 -5.44 4.01 14.23
CA LEU A 341 -6.13 2.76 13.94
C LEU A 341 -7.11 2.55 15.08
N SER A 342 -8.41 2.68 14.80
CA SER A 342 -9.42 2.27 15.78
C SER A 342 -9.16 0.82 16.17
N PRO A 343 -9.28 0.48 17.47
CA PRO A 343 -9.24 -0.93 17.88
C PRO A 343 -10.21 -1.73 17.02
N ALA A 344 -9.79 -2.93 16.66
CA ALA A 344 -10.61 -3.81 15.84
C ALA A 344 -12.02 -3.92 16.47
N PRO A 345 -13.08 -3.68 15.72
CA PRO A 345 -14.43 -4.05 16.15
C PRO A 345 -14.42 -5.56 16.47
N VAL A 346 -15.17 -5.94 17.48
CA VAL A 346 -15.44 -7.35 17.79
C VAL A 346 -15.78 -8.08 16.49
N PRO A 347 -15.29 -9.31 16.29
CA PRO A 347 -15.54 -10.03 15.05
C PRO A 347 -17.03 -10.08 14.74
N GLY A 348 -17.45 -9.27 13.77
CA GLY A 348 -18.81 -9.23 13.28
C GLY A 348 -19.18 -10.54 12.54
N PRO A 349 -20.44 -10.75 12.23
CA PRO A 349 -20.90 -11.95 11.54
C PRO A 349 -20.16 -12.17 10.22
N ALA A 350 -20.06 -13.42 9.83
CA ALA A 350 -19.43 -13.86 8.60
C ALA A 350 -20.03 -13.22 7.34
N PRO A 351 -19.28 -13.25 6.23
CA PRO A 351 -19.77 -12.83 4.92
C PRO A 351 -21.14 -13.45 4.60
N ALA A 352 -22.00 -12.67 3.94
CA ALA A 352 -23.36 -13.11 3.59
C ALA A 352 -23.35 -14.36 2.70
N ALA A 353 -24.40 -15.17 2.78
CA ALA A 353 -24.51 -16.43 2.00
C ALA A 353 -24.33 -16.24 0.48
N GLY A 354 -24.68 -15.08 -0.08
CA GLY A 354 -24.47 -14.74 -1.49
C GLY A 354 -22.99 -14.72 -1.93
N ILE A 355 -22.04 -14.62 -1.00
CA ILE A 355 -20.62 -14.66 -1.34
C ILE A 355 -20.19 -16.04 -1.83
N VAL A 356 -20.79 -17.12 -1.33
CA VAL A 356 -20.45 -18.48 -1.76
C VAL A 356 -20.78 -18.64 -3.24
N THR A 357 -22.00 -18.24 -3.66
CA THR A 357 -22.39 -18.28 -5.07
C THR A 357 -21.47 -17.43 -5.95
N ALA A 358 -21.15 -16.20 -5.52
CA ALA A 358 -20.25 -15.33 -6.24
C ALA A 358 -18.82 -15.90 -6.33
N ALA A 359 -18.33 -16.49 -5.25
CA ALA A 359 -17.03 -17.13 -5.23
C ALA A 359 -16.97 -18.35 -6.16
N VAL A 360 -18.01 -19.18 -6.17
CA VAL A 360 -18.10 -20.33 -7.09
C VAL A 360 -18.12 -19.85 -8.53
N LEU A 361 -18.88 -18.80 -8.85
CA LEU A 361 -18.90 -18.21 -10.20
C LEU A 361 -17.51 -17.70 -10.62
N VAL A 362 -16.82 -16.99 -9.74
CA VAL A 362 -15.46 -16.50 -10.00
C VAL A 362 -14.49 -17.65 -10.21
N LEU A 363 -14.53 -18.66 -9.36
CA LEU A 363 -13.65 -19.83 -9.48
C LEU A 363 -13.91 -20.59 -10.79
N ALA A 364 -15.18 -20.85 -11.11
CA ALA A 364 -15.57 -21.48 -12.35
C ALA A 364 -15.14 -20.65 -13.58
N ALA A 365 -15.39 -19.34 -13.56
CA ALA A 365 -14.99 -18.43 -14.62
C ALA A 365 -13.45 -18.42 -14.80
N THR A 366 -12.68 -18.33 -13.72
CA THR A 366 -11.21 -18.34 -13.80
C THR A 366 -10.68 -19.68 -14.31
N ALA A 367 -11.25 -20.80 -13.88
CA ALA A 367 -10.88 -22.14 -14.37
C ALA A 367 -11.25 -22.36 -15.86
N LEU A 368 -12.30 -21.70 -16.33
CA LEU A 368 -12.72 -21.78 -17.74
C LEU A 368 -11.82 -20.95 -18.67
N LEU A 369 -11.08 -19.94 -18.19
CA LEU A 369 -10.22 -19.11 -19.03
C LEU A 369 -9.22 -19.92 -19.87
N PRO A 370 -8.36 -20.78 -19.29
CA PRO A 370 -7.42 -21.57 -20.07
C PRO A 370 -8.13 -22.57 -21.00
N LEU A 371 -9.24 -23.18 -20.56
CA LEU A 371 -9.99 -24.15 -21.36
C LEU A 371 -10.64 -23.51 -22.60
N THR A 372 -11.23 -22.33 -22.46
CA THR A 372 -11.82 -21.59 -23.57
C THR A 372 -10.75 -21.13 -24.55
N THR A 373 -9.59 -20.69 -24.04
CA THR A 373 -8.44 -20.30 -24.85
C THR A 373 -7.90 -21.47 -25.67
N GLU A 374 -7.63 -22.58 -25.02
CA GLU A 374 -7.16 -23.79 -25.69
C GLU A 374 -8.15 -24.31 -26.75
N SER A 375 -9.46 -24.31 -26.41
CA SER A 375 -10.50 -24.72 -27.35
C SER A 375 -10.58 -23.81 -28.57
N TRP A 376 -10.41 -22.49 -28.37
CA TRP A 376 -10.36 -21.52 -29.47
C TRP A 376 -9.18 -21.77 -30.42
N TYR A 377 -7.95 -21.98 -29.89
CA TYR A 377 -6.79 -22.23 -30.71
C TYR A 377 -6.90 -23.54 -31.47
N ARG A 378 -7.32 -24.62 -30.83
CA ARG A 378 -7.58 -25.93 -31.49
C ARG A 378 -8.62 -25.80 -32.60
N TRP A 379 -9.70 -25.07 -32.38
CA TRP A 379 -10.71 -24.83 -33.40
C TRP A 379 -10.15 -24.05 -34.58
N ARG A 380 -9.36 -23.00 -34.33
CA ARG A 380 -8.73 -22.20 -35.36
C ARG A 380 -7.70 -23.01 -36.18
N GLU A 381 -6.93 -23.87 -35.54
CA GLU A 381 -5.99 -24.76 -36.23
C GLU A 381 -6.69 -25.81 -37.12
N SER A 382 -7.95 -26.13 -36.83
CA SER A 382 -8.75 -27.05 -37.63
C SER A 382 -9.37 -26.44 -38.89
N LEU A 383 -9.33 -25.09 -39.05
CA LEU A 383 -9.80 -24.36 -40.23
C LEU A 383 -8.70 -24.20 -41.28
#